data_ebd454705ccecb83980f652844863b34
#
_entry.id   ebd454705ccecb83980f652844863b34
#
_cell.length_a   1.000
_cell.length_b   1.000
_cell.length_c   1.000
_cell.angle_alpha   90.00
_cell.angle_beta   90.00
_cell.angle_gamma   90.00
#
_symmetry.space_group_name_H-M   'P 1'
#
loop_
_entity.id
_entity.type
_entity.pdbx_description
1 polymer ?
#
loop_
_entity_poly.entity_id
_entity_poly.type
_entity_poly.pdbx_seq_one_letter_code
_entity_poly.pdbx_strand_id
1 'polypeptide(L)'
;METSETIAVLGAGGLMGFAMTRNMARAGLDVRAWNRTRAKAEALADDGVHVADTPADAVRGAGIVVTMLADSGAVTSAFEQALPGLDATTDPHPIWLQMSTIGEAATRLCESIANSRGVGFVDAPVLGTREPAERGELVILESGPEEARPRLQPVFDAIGRRVIRAGEAGAGTLLKIVVNSWVLSVVEAGAETIALAEGLGIDPDLFFKAVEGSSLDLPYLRTKGSAMAARDFKPSFRLSLAAKDATLVAESALVHGLDLPLFDTIAERLLDGALEHGDEDFSATYLTSTPDRAALSGLAEIAGPRRPCPSAAARQPALRKRALRQAVSQPAASLRRAATAAGTRR
;
A
#
# COMPACT_ATOMS: atom_id res chain seq x y z
N MET A 1 16.90 23.58 25.75
CA MET A 1 16.88 22.96 24.40
C MET A 1 16.27 21.61 24.61
N GLU A 2 14.99 21.44 24.24
CA GLU A 2 14.42 20.09 24.16
C GLU A 2 15.24 19.30 23.14
N THR A 3 15.83 18.21 23.55
CA THR A 3 16.55 17.32 22.65
C THR A 3 15.53 16.77 21.65
N SER A 4 15.67 17.15 20.38
CA SER A 4 14.86 16.62 19.29
C SER A 4 14.93 15.08 19.33
N GLU A 5 13.79 14.43 19.35
CA GLU A 5 13.68 12.98 19.40
C GLU A 5 14.23 12.36 18.09
N THR A 6 15.10 11.36 18.16
CA THR A 6 15.64 10.69 16.99
C THR A 6 14.57 9.79 16.35
N ILE A 7 14.40 9.88 15.06
CA ILE A 7 13.45 9.10 14.27
C ILE A 7 14.21 8.10 13.40
N ALA A 8 13.90 6.82 13.53
CA ALA A 8 14.44 5.78 12.65
C ALA A 8 13.40 5.40 11.58
N VAL A 9 13.79 5.39 10.30
CA VAL A 9 12.91 4.99 9.19
C VAL A 9 13.41 3.68 8.59
N LEU A 10 12.62 2.63 8.73
CA LEU A 10 12.84 1.32 8.13
C LEU A 10 12.06 1.22 6.82
N GLY A 11 12.79 1.10 5.70
CA GLY A 11 12.23 1.11 4.34
C GLY A 11 12.43 2.43 3.60
N ALA A 12 13.42 3.23 4.00
CA ALA A 12 13.73 4.55 3.45
C ALA A 12 14.16 4.57 1.97
N GLY A 13 14.39 3.42 1.33
CA GLY A 13 14.73 3.34 -0.11
C GLY A 13 13.52 3.07 -1.03
N GLY A 14 12.30 2.93 -0.49
CA GLY A 14 11.07 2.83 -1.26
C GLY A 14 10.57 4.19 -1.74
N LEU A 15 9.70 4.24 -2.77
CA LEU A 15 9.16 5.49 -3.32
C LEU A 15 8.57 6.40 -2.22
N MET A 16 7.74 5.83 -1.35
CA MET A 16 7.10 6.56 -0.25
C MET A 16 8.11 6.84 0.88
N GLY A 17 8.80 5.80 1.35
CA GLY A 17 9.76 5.90 2.46
C GLY A 17 10.86 6.90 2.19
N PHE A 18 11.39 6.96 0.97
CA PHE A 18 12.41 7.92 0.58
C PHE A 18 11.92 9.37 0.68
N ALA A 19 10.75 9.65 0.09
CA ALA A 19 10.15 10.98 0.11
C ALA A 19 9.81 11.43 1.55
N MET A 20 9.20 10.55 2.34
CA MET A 20 8.87 10.82 3.74
C MET A 20 10.11 11.10 4.58
N THR A 21 11.17 10.27 4.45
CA THR A 21 12.45 10.45 5.16
C THR A 21 13.08 11.79 4.83
N ARG A 22 13.14 12.14 3.53
CA ARG A 22 13.67 13.42 3.08
C ARG A 22 12.90 14.61 3.67
N ASN A 23 11.57 14.54 3.67
CA ASN A 23 10.74 15.63 4.20
C ASN A 23 10.93 15.79 5.71
N MET A 24 11.04 14.71 6.48
CA MET A 24 11.35 14.76 7.90
C MET A 24 12.72 15.43 8.16
N ALA A 25 13.76 15.05 7.40
CA ALA A 25 15.08 15.66 7.54
C ALA A 25 15.06 17.16 7.17
N ARG A 26 14.38 17.53 6.08
CA ARG A 26 14.22 18.95 5.66
C ARG A 26 13.39 19.79 6.63
N ALA A 27 12.52 19.17 7.40
CA ALA A 27 11.81 19.81 8.51
C ALA A 27 12.70 19.98 9.76
N GLY A 28 13.97 19.56 9.72
CA GLY A 28 14.93 19.70 10.81
C GLY A 28 14.86 18.61 11.87
N LEU A 29 14.17 17.50 11.59
CA LEU A 29 14.11 16.34 12.50
C LEU A 29 15.42 15.53 12.42
N ASP A 30 15.85 14.93 13.54
CA ASP A 30 16.99 14.01 13.57
C ASP A 30 16.56 12.66 13.03
N VAL A 31 16.98 12.31 11.79
CA VAL A 31 16.52 11.13 11.07
C VAL A 31 17.65 10.17 10.77
N ARG A 32 17.42 8.90 11.12
CA ARG A 32 18.24 7.76 10.70
C ARG A 32 17.43 6.90 9.74
N ALA A 33 18.07 6.39 8.71
CA ALA A 33 17.41 5.61 7.67
C ALA A 33 18.06 4.24 7.52
N TRP A 34 17.22 3.24 7.29
CA TRP A 34 17.67 1.94 6.83
C TRP A 34 16.84 1.44 5.67
N ASN A 35 17.51 0.76 4.74
CA ASN A 35 16.84 0.03 3.67
C ASN A 35 17.62 -1.24 3.33
N ARG A 36 16.91 -2.34 3.05
CA ARG A 36 17.52 -3.63 2.69
C ARG A 36 18.58 -3.51 1.58
N THR A 37 18.30 -2.70 0.56
CA THR A 37 19.29 -2.30 -0.45
C THR A 37 19.75 -0.91 -0.10
N ARG A 38 20.87 -0.79 0.64
CA ARG A 38 21.42 0.46 1.16
C ARG A 38 21.54 1.54 0.08
N ALA A 39 22.05 1.18 -1.10
CA ALA A 39 22.24 2.12 -2.22
C ALA A 39 20.96 2.90 -2.61
N LYS A 40 19.76 2.37 -2.32
CA LYS A 40 18.51 3.09 -2.58
C LYS A 40 18.22 4.21 -1.58
N ALA A 41 18.89 4.23 -0.44
CA ALA A 41 18.75 5.25 0.59
C ALA A 41 19.96 6.22 0.64
N GLU A 42 21.05 5.93 -0.04
CA GLU A 42 22.32 6.67 0.03
C GLU A 42 22.14 8.17 -0.25
N ALA A 43 21.34 8.54 -1.24
CA ALA A 43 21.10 9.94 -1.58
C ALA A 43 20.40 10.76 -0.48
N LEU A 44 19.86 10.10 0.56
CA LEU A 44 19.31 10.79 1.73
C LEU A 44 20.41 11.41 2.61
N ALA A 45 21.65 10.95 2.48
CA ALA A 45 22.79 11.55 3.19
C ALA A 45 23.02 13.02 2.80
N ASP A 46 22.68 13.40 1.57
CA ASP A 46 22.76 14.78 1.09
C ASP A 46 21.75 15.71 1.81
N ASP A 47 20.66 15.15 2.34
CA ASP A 47 19.67 15.84 3.15
C ASP A 47 19.97 15.74 4.68
N GLY A 48 21.19 15.28 5.07
CA GLY A 48 21.62 15.17 6.46
C GLY A 48 21.16 13.91 7.20
N VAL A 49 20.57 12.94 6.50
CA VAL A 49 20.10 11.68 7.09
C VAL A 49 21.26 10.72 7.31
N HIS A 50 21.35 10.13 8.51
CA HIS A 50 22.30 9.04 8.76
C HIS A 50 21.78 7.72 8.18
N VAL A 51 22.44 7.19 7.13
CA VAL A 51 22.07 5.91 6.51
C VAL A 51 22.78 4.76 7.22
N ALA A 52 22.03 3.98 7.98
CA ALA A 52 22.54 2.86 8.78
C ALA A 52 22.73 1.58 7.95
N ASP A 53 23.66 0.71 8.38
CA ASP A 53 23.92 -0.57 7.75
C ASP A 53 22.92 -1.65 8.13
N THR A 54 22.43 -1.62 9.37
CA THR A 54 21.46 -2.58 9.90
C THR A 54 20.23 -1.89 10.48
N PRO A 55 19.08 -2.59 10.57
CA PRO A 55 17.92 -2.07 11.28
C PRO A 55 18.23 -1.73 12.74
N ALA A 56 19.02 -2.56 13.42
CA ALA A 56 19.42 -2.36 14.82
C ALA A 56 20.24 -1.07 15.00
N ASP A 57 21.13 -0.75 14.06
CA ASP A 57 21.91 0.49 14.12
C ASP A 57 21.03 1.73 13.86
N ALA A 58 20.05 1.61 12.96
CA ALA A 58 19.12 2.71 12.69
C ALA A 58 18.31 3.11 13.93
N VAL A 59 17.83 2.13 14.70
CA VAL A 59 16.92 2.38 15.85
C VAL A 59 17.64 2.68 17.16
N ARG A 60 18.97 2.59 17.21
CA ARG A 60 19.71 2.79 18.47
C ARG A 60 19.50 4.20 19.03
N GLY A 61 18.82 4.29 20.17
CA GLY A 61 18.47 5.57 20.81
C GLY A 61 17.37 6.34 20.07
N ALA A 62 16.65 5.70 19.14
CA ALA A 62 15.49 6.31 18.50
C ALA A 62 14.26 6.24 19.43
N GLY A 63 13.57 7.37 19.57
CA GLY A 63 12.29 7.42 20.27
C GLY A 63 11.10 7.07 19.37
N ILE A 64 11.25 7.19 18.05
CA ILE A 64 10.22 6.84 17.07
C ILE A 64 10.84 5.94 16.00
N VAL A 65 10.19 4.80 15.73
CA VAL A 65 10.57 3.86 14.66
C VAL A 65 9.46 3.81 13.62
N VAL A 66 9.70 4.38 12.45
CA VAL A 66 8.76 4.38 11.32
C VAL A 66 9.02 3.16 10.44
N THR A 67 7.97 2.39 10.11
CA THR A 67 8.04 1.36 9.06
C THR A 67 7.23 1.78 7.84
N MET A 68 7.90 1.82 6.65
CA MET A 68 7.26 2.08 5.36
C MET A 68 7.82 1.12 4.32
N LEU A 69 7.25 -0.08 4.28
CA LEU A 69 7.72 -1.24 3.51
C LEU A 69 6.58 -1.81 2.64
N ALA A 70 6.92 -2.70 1.72
CA ALA A 70 6.00 -3.16 0.69
C ALA A 70 4.89 -4.10 1.20
N ASP A 71 5.21 -4.95 2.19
CA ASP A 71 4.34 -6.02 2.66
C ASP A 71 4.58 -6.35 4.14
N SER A 72 3.71 -7.18 4.70
CA SER A 72 3.73 -7.59 6.10
C SER A 72 5.00 -8.35 6.50
N GLY A 73 5.52 -9.20 5.61
CA GLY A 73 6.74 -9.96 5.86
C GLY A 73 7.96 -9.05 5.98
N ALA A 74 8.05 -8.04 5.09
CA ALA A 74 9.12 -7.05 5.14
C ALA A 74 9.05 -6.18 6.41
N VAL A 75 7.82 -5.77 6.83
CA VAL A 75 7.62 -4.98 8.06
C VAL A 75 8.04 -5.77 9.29
N THR A 76 7.52 -6.99 9.45
CA THR A 76 7.81 -7.84 10.60
C THR A 76 9.30 -8.17 10.69
N SER A 77 9.89 -8.60 9.58
CA SER A 77 11.32 -8.94 9.52
C SER A 77 12.22 -7.74 9.82
N ALA A 78 11.91 -6.56 9.29
CA ALA A 78 12.71 -5.36 9.55
C ALA A 78 12.63 -4.94 11.03
N PHE A 79 11.43 -5.00 11.63
CA PHE A 79 11.25 -4.66 13.02
C PHE A 79 11.90 -5.67 13.97
N GLU A 80 11.77 -6.97 13.71
CA GLU A 80 12.45 -8.01 14.48
C GLU A 80 13.96 -7.85 14.45
N GLN A 81 14.55 -7.50 13.30
CA GLN A 81 15.98 -7.19 13.17
C GLN A 81 16.37 -5.88 13.88
N ALA A 82 15.44 -4.97 14.06
CA ALA A 82 15.66 -3.71 14.78
C ALA A 82 15.68 -3.89 16.31
N LEU A 83 14.94 -4.86 16.84
CA LEU A 83 14.77 -5.06 18.30
C LEU A 83 16.06 -5.08 19.11
N PRO A 84 17.19 -5.68 18.66
CA PRO A 84 18.43 -5.65 19.44
C PRO A 84 19.03 -4.25 19.62
N GLY A 85 18.67 -3.30 18.78
CA GLY A 85 19.12 -1.90 18.88
C GLY A 85 18.16 -0.99 19.65
N LEU A 86 16.97 -1.46 19.98
CA LEU A 86 15.91 -0.69 20.59
C LEU A 86 15.95 -0.85 22.11
N ASP A 87 16.05 0.26 22.84
CA ASP A 87 16.01 0.26 24.31
C ASP A 87 14.59 0.62 24.78
N ALA A 88 13.82 -0.38 25.15
CA ALA A 88 12.46 -0.22 25.66
C ALA A 88 12.40 0.17 27.16
N THR A 89 13.54 0.37 27.81
CA THR A 89 13.59 0.81 29.21
C THR A 89 13.68 2.33 29.36
N THR A 90 13.81 3.05 28.25
CA THR A 90 13.82 4.52 28.24
C THR A 90 12.47 5.10 28.65
N ASP A 91 12.51 6.30 29.23
CA ASP A 91 11.31 7.09 29.51
C ASP A 91 11.42 8.43 28.77
N PRO A 92 10.52 8.73 27.83
CA PRO A 92 9.40 7.90 27.39
C PRO A 92 9.82 6.67 26.55
N HIS A 93 9.01 5.62 26.60
CA HIS A 93 9.22 4.42 25.78
C HIS A 93 9.21 4.73 24.28
N PRO A 94 10.00 4.01 23.45
CA PRO A 94 9.97 4.18 22.01
C PRO A 94 8.59 3.82 21.43
N ILE A 95 8.24 4.47 20.32
CA ILE A 95 6.98 4.24 19.59
C ILE A 95 7.31 3.59 18.24
N TRP A 96 6.66 2.47 17.93
CA TRP A 96 6.61 1.95 16.57
C TRP A 96 5.44 2.59 15.82
N LEU A 97 5.77 3.47 14.88
CA LEU A 97 4.83 4.11 13.95
C LEU A 97 4.76 3.28 12.66
N GLN A 98 3.76 2.41 12.57
CA GLN A 98 3.55 1.52 11.42
C GLN A 98 2.74 2.26 10.34
N MET A 99 3.35 2.55 9.18
CA MET A 99 2.73 3.34 8.10
C MET A 99 2.53 2.55 6.80
N SER A 100 2.97 1.29 6.76
CA SER A 100 2.81 0.41 5.59
C SER A 100 1.39 -0.13 5.48
N THR A 101 0.92 -0.42 4.27
CA THR A 101 -0.35 -1.11 4.04
C THR A 101 -0.14 -2.63 4.10
N ILE A 102 -0.44 -3.25 5.24
CA ILE A 102 -0.15 -4.66 5.54
C ILE A 102 -1.37 -5.50 5.91
N GLY A 103 -2.55 -4.89 5.99
CA GLY A 103 -3.80 -5.57 6.31
C GLY A 103 -4.02 -5.79 7.81
N GLU A 104 -5.25 -6.16 8.15
CA GLU A 104 -5.73 -6.23 9.54
C GLU A 104 -4.95 -7.24 10.39
N ALA A 105 -4.78 -8.47 9.90
CA ALA A 105 -4.13 -9.54 10.67
C ALA A 105 -2.66 -9.22 10.97
N ALA A 106 -1.94 -8.66 10.00
CA ALA A 106 -0.54 -8.29 10.18
C ALA A 106 -0.38 -7.07 11.09
N THR A 107 -1.29 -6.09 11.04
CA THR A 107 -1.29 -4.94 11.94
C THR A 107 -1.49 -5.36 13.40
N ARG A 108 -2.44 -6.26 13.66
CA ARG A 108 -2.64 -6.84 15.02
C ARG A 108 -1.41 -7.62 15.50
N LEU A 109 -0.73 -8.34 14.59
CA LEU A 109 0.52 -9.03 14.94
C LEU A 109 1.62 -8.03 15.30
N CYS A 110 1.78 -6.96 14.54
CA CYS A 110 2.76 -5.90 14.84
C CYS A 110 2.48 -5.25 16.19
N GLU A 111 1.23 -4.94 16.50
CA GLU A 111 0.82 -4.43 17.80
C GLU A 111 1.18 -5.40 18.95
N SER A 112 0.88 -6.70 18.77
CA SER A 112 1.23 -7.73 19.75
C SER A 112 2.74 -7.85 19.98
N ILE A 113 3.54 -7.74 18.92
CA ILE A 113 5.01 -7.74 19.00
C ILE A 113 5.48 -6.50 19.79
N ALA A 114 5.00 -5.31 19.45
CA ALA A 114 5.35 -4.08 20.13
C ALA A 114 5.04 -4.15 21.63
N ASN A 115 3.80 -4.51 21.96
CA ASN A 115 3.34 -4.64 23.35
C ASN A 115 4.18 -5.65 24.17
N SER A 116 4.56 -6.79 23.56
CA SER A 116 5.40 -7.81 24.23
C SER A 116 6.82 -7.32 24.53
N ARG A 117 7.22 -6.20 23.92
CA ARG A 117 8.56 -5.61 24.02
C ARG A 117 8.59 -4.27 24.77
N GLY A 118 7.45 -3.83 25.30
CA GLY A 118 7.34 -2.52 25.97
C GLY A 118 7.49 -1.32 25.02
N VAL A 119 7.17 -1.51 23.73
CA VAL A 119 7.19 -0.48 22.69
C VAL A 119 5.78 0.00 22.45
N GLY A 120 5.55 1.30 22.43
CA GLY A 120 4.27 1.88 22.03
C GLY A 120 3.96 1.55 20.57
N PHE A 121 2.69 1.35 20.22
CA PHE A 121 2.30 1.06 18.84
C PHE A 121 1.26 2.05 18.32
N VAL A 122 1.52 2.62 17.14
CA VAL A 122 0.60 3.48 16.39
C VAL A 122 0.53 2.99 14.96
N ASP A 123 -0.68 2.71 14.49
CA ASP A 123 -0.98 2.33 13.11
C ASP A 123 -1.44 3.58 12.35
N ALA A 124 -0.70 3.97 11.32
CA ALA A 124 -0.90 5.22 10.61
C ALA A 124 -0.63 5.10 9.09
N PRO A 125 -1.35 4.22 8.36
CA PRO A 125 -1.20 4.15 6.93
C PRO A 125 -1.59 5.46 6.25
N VAL A 126 -1.11 5.67 5.03
CA VAL A 126 -1.24 6.95 4.32
C VAL A 126 -2.05 6.84 3.04
N LEU A 127 -2.69 7.96 2.67
CA LEU A 127 -3.28 8.17 1.35
C LEU A 127 -2.43 9.17 0.58
N GLY A 128 -2.15 8.84 -0.65
CA GLY A 128 -1.30 9.57 -1.58
C GLY A 128 -0.36 8.61 -2.28
N THR A 129 0.17 9.08 -3.40
CA THR A 129 1.16 8.37 -4.20
C THR A 129 2.50 9.12 -4.10
N ARG A 130 3.44 8.81 -5.00
CA ARG A 130 4.77 9.40 -5.01
C ARG A 130 4.76 10.93 -4.91
N GLU A 131 4.00 11.60 -5.77
CA GLU A 131 4.01 13.06 -5.86
C GLU A 131 3.49 13.77 -4.59
N PRO A 132 2.33 13.39 -3.99
CA PRO A 132 1.94 13.89 -2.67
C PRO A 132 2.96 13.58 -1.57
N ALA A 133 3.64 12.43 -1.61
CA ALA A 133 4.67 12.12 -0.63
C ALA A 133 5.89 13.04 -0.76
N GLU A 134 6.33 13.33 -1.99
CA GLU A 134 7.44 14.25 -2.26
C GLU A 134 7.14 15.69 -1.79
N ARG A 135 5.86 16.11 -1.83
CA ARG A 135 5.40 17.43 -1.38
C ARG A 135 5.03 17.53 0.10
N GLY A 136 5.09 16.42 0.87
CA GLY A 136 4.62 16.42 2.25
C GLY A 136 3.09 16.59 2.38
N GLU A 137 2.34 16.15 1.39
CA GLU A 137 0.88 16.35 1.29
C GLU A 137 0.08 15.05 1.51
N LEU A 138 0.65 14.07 2.20
CA LEU A 138 -0.07 12.83 2.49
C LEU A 138 -1.27 13.08 3.41
N VAL A 139 -2.31 12.23 3.31
CA VAL A 139 -3.34 12.12 4.33
C VAL A 139 -3.00 10.93 5.20
N ILE A 140 -2.82 11.13 6.49
CA ILE A 140 -2.40 10.12 7.46
C ILE A 140 -3.64 9.60 8.16
N LEU A 141 -3.81 8.28 8.20
CA LEU A 141 -4.94 7.61 8.86
C LEU A 141 -4.46 7.07 10.20
N GLU A 142 -4.34 7.95 11.20
CA GLU A 142 -3.75 7.64 12.51
C GLU A 142 -4.74 6.89 13.41
N SER A 143 -4.25 5.82 14.05
CA SER A 143 -4.98 5.10 15.09
C SER A 143 -4.01 4.56 16.15
N GLY A 144 -4.40 4.69 17.41
CA GLY A 144 -3.59 4.31 18.57
C GLY A 144 -3.80 5.22 19.77
N PRO A 145 -2.96 5.07 20.81
CA PRO A 145 -3.13 5.77 22.07
C PRO A 145 -2.98 7.29 21.91
N GLU A 146 -3.84 8.05 22.59
CA GLU A 146 -3.89 9.51 22.48
C GLU A 146 -2.62 10.19 22.98
N GLU A 147 -2.00 9.64 23.97
CA GLU A 147 -0.76 10.11 24.59
C GLU A 147 0.46 10.04 23.66
N ALA A 148 0.43 9.22 22.61
CA ALA A 148 1.50 9.16 21.62
C ALA A 148 1.50 10.37 20.65
N ARG A 149 0.34 11.01 20.46
CA ARG A 149 0.13 12.04 19.44
C ARG A 149 1.07 13.23 19.51
N PRO A 150 1.32 13.85 20.68
CA PRO A 150 2.22 15.01 20.76
C PRO A 150 3.63 14.70 20.23
N ARG A 151 4.13 13.48 20.47
CA ARG A 151 5.45 13.05 19.99
C ARG A 151 5.47 12.81 18.48
N LEU A 152 4.37 12.33 17.91
CA LEU A 152 4.25 12.01 16.47
C LEU A 152 3.89 13.23 15.61
N GLN A 153 3.37 14.31 16.22
CA GLN A 153 2.93 15.48 15.47
C GLN A 153 4.02 16.09 14.58
N PRO A 154 5.29 16.24 15.02
CA PRO A 154 6.35 16.75 14.13
C PRO A 154 6.61 15.87 12.92
N VAL A 155 6.48 14.53 13.06
CA VAL A 155 6.57 13.58 11.93
C VAL A 155 5.41 13.81 10.98
N PHE A 156 4.19 13.91 11.49
CA PHE A 156 3.00 14.09 10.68
C PHE A 156 2.99 15.41 9.93
N ASP A 157 3.43 16.49 10.56
CA ASP A 157 3.53 17.81 9.95
C ASP A 157 4.57 17.86 8.81
N ALA A 158 5.65 17.05 8.93
CA ALA A 158 6.68 16.98 7.91
C ALA A 158 6.24 16.22 6.65
N ILE A 159 5.35 15.24 6.76
CA ILE A 159 5.02 14.33 5.66
C ILE A 159 3.58 14.46 5.15
N GLY A 160 2.69 15.13 5.89
CA GLY A 160 1.27 15.14 5.60
C GLY A 160 0.61 16.50 5.71
N ARG A 161 -0.43 16.70 4.90
CA ARG A 161 -1.29 17.89 4.96
C ARG A 161 -2.47 17.73 5.91
N ARG A 162 -2.78 16.50 6.32
CA ARG A 162 -3.93 16.20 7.17
C ARG A 162 -3.77 14.86 7.87
N VAL A 163 -4.16 14.83 9.16
CA VAL A 163 -4.31 13.60 9.94
C VAL A 163 -5.79 13.32 10.16
N ILE A 164 -6.23 12.10 9.87
CA ILE A 164 -7.55 11.58 10.21
C ILE A 164 -7.35 10.59 11.33
N ARG A 165 -7.96 10.88 12.49
CA ARG A 165 -7.92 10.02 13.67
C ARG A 165 -9.01 8.97 13.56
N ALA A 166 -8.62 7.70 13.38
CA ALA A 166 -9.55 6.61 13.11
C ALA A 166 -10.01 5.87 14.38
N GLY A 167 -9.28 5.99 15.49
CA GLY A 167 -9.62 5.34 16.77
C GLY A 167 -8.48 4.55 17.37
N GLU A 168 -8.79 3.40 17.98
CA GLU A 168 -7.83 2.47 18.56
C GLU A 168 -6.91 1.86 17.49
N ALA A 169 -5.76 1.33 17.90
CA ALA A 169 -4.76 0.75 17.01
C ALA A 169 -5.39 -0.28 16.05
N GLY A 170 -5.05 -0.18 14.76
CA GLY A 170 -5.64 -0.97 13.68
C GLY A 170 -6.83 -0.33 12.97
N ALA A 171 -7.50 0.66 13.57
CA ALA A 171 -8.62 1.36 12.91
C ALA A 171 -8.15 2.15 11.67
N GLY A 172 -6.92 2.67 11.67
CA GLY A 172 -6.28 3.31 10.52
C GLY A 172 -6.15 2.35 9.34
N THR A 173 -5.65 1.14 9.59
CA THR A 173 -5.58 0.05 8.59
C THR A 173 -6.96 -0.33 8.06
N LEU A 174 -7.98 -0.45 8.90
CA LEU A 174 -9.35 -0.75 8.43
C LEU A 174 -9.89 0.37 7.53
N LEU A 175 -9.69 1.63 7.92
CA LEU A 175 -10.06 2.77 7.07
C LEU A 175 -9.26 2.78 5.76
N LYS A 176 -7.97 2.42 5.79
CA LYS A 176 -7.16 2.28 4.58
C LYS A 176 -7.70 1.22 3.63
N ILE A 177 -8.16 0.08 4.14
CA ILE A 177 -8.79 -1.00 3.36
C ILE A 177 -10.06 -0.47 2.67
N VAL A 178 -10.91 0.26 3.39
CA VAL A 178 -12.13 0.88 2.83
C VAL A 178 -11.77 1.86 1.71
N VAL A 179 -10.78 2.74 1.93
CA VAL A 179 -10.36 3.70 0.90
C VAL A 179 -9.72 2.98 -0.31
N ASN A 180 -8.94 1.93 -0.07
CA ASN A 180 -8.34 1.18 -1.16
C ASN A 180 -9.39 0.45 -2.00
N SER A 181 -10.46 -0.10 -1.40
CA SER A 181 -11.56 -0.70 -2.18
C SER A 181 -12.15 0.31 -3.18
N TRP A 182 -12.31 1.57 -2.78
CA TRP A 182 -12.78 2.64 -3.65
C TRP A 182 -11.77 3.02 -4.73
N VAL A 183 -10.50 3.28 -4.34
CA VAL A 183 -9.44 3.68 -5.28
C VAL A 183 -9.23 2.64 -6.38
N LEU A 184 -9.19 1.35 -6.01
CA LEU A 184 -9.00 0.25 -6.95
C LEU A 184 -10.20 0.13 -7.90
N SER A 185 -11.42 0.25 -7.38
CA SER A 185 -12.65 0.22 -8.19
C SER A 185 -12.72 1.36 -9.20
N VAL A 186 -12.35 2.59 -8.79
CA VAL A 186 -12.36 3.76 -9.67
C VAL A 186 -11.41 3.61 -10.85
N VAL A 187 -10.19 3.08 -10.60
CA VAL A 187 -9.20 2.94 -11.68
C VAL A 187 -9.56 1.79 -12.63
N GLU A 188 -10.09 0.68 -12.11
CA GLU A 188 -10.57 -0.42 -12.96
C GLU A 188 -11.76 0.01 -13.82
N ALA A 189 -12.75 0.70 -13.23
CA ALA A 189 -13.87 1.26 -13.99
C ALA A 189 -13.38 2.25 -15.06
N GLY A 190 -12.37 3.06 -14.73
CA GLY A 190 -11.74 3.98 -15.67
C GLY A 190 -11.03 3.25 -16.81
N ALA A 191 -10.30 2.18 -16.51
CA ALA A 191 -9.61 1.38 -17.49
C ALA A 191 -10.59 0.81 -18.55
N GLU A 192 -11.72 0.25 -18.12
CA GLU A 192 -12.76 -0.25 -19.02
C GLU A 192 -13.44 0.89 -19.78
N THR A 193 -13.66 2.05 -19.14
CA THR A 193 -14.25 3.23 -19.80
C THR A 193 -13.37 3.75 -20.94
N ILE A 194 -12.05 3.87 -20.71
CA ILE A 194 -11.09 4.30 -21.73
C ILE A 194 -11.01 3.26 -22.87
N ALA A 195 -10.92 1.97 -22.54
CA ALA A 195 -10.92 0.90 -23.53
C ALA A 195 -12.21 0.89 -24.37
N LEU A 196 -13.37 1.12 -23.75
CA LEU A 196 -14.66 1.23 -24.45
C LEU A 196 -14.67 2.44 -25.40
N ALA A 197 -14.24 3.62 -24.95
CA ALA A 197 -14.17 4.82 -25.78
C ALA A 197 -13.35 4.55 -27.05
N GLU A 198 -12.12 4.04 -26.90
CA GLU A 198 -11.24 3.70 -28.02
C GLU A 198 -11.86 2.62 -28.93
N GLY A 199 -12.49 1.58 -28.35
CA GLY A 199 -13.16 0.53 -29.09
C GLY A 199 -14.35 1.03 -29.94
N LEU A 200 -14.98 2.11 -29.50
CA LEU A 200 -16.06 2.81 -30.24
C LEU A 200 -15.54 3.90 -31.19
N GLY A 201 -14.23 4.14 -31.24
CA GLY A 201 -13.63 5.21 -32.05
C GLY A 201 -13.82 6.62 -31.43
N ILE A 202 -14.10 6.69 -30.15
CA ILE A 202 -14.23 7.94 -29.39
C ILE A 202 -12.85 8.27 -28.77
N ASP A 203 -12.39 9.50 -28.97
CA ASP A 203 -11.19 9.99 -28.29
C ASP A 203 -11.44 10.03 -26.77
N PRO A 204 -10.60 9.37 -25.93
CA PRO A 204 -10.74 9.41 -24.47
C PRO A 204 -10.79 10.82 -23.86
N ASP A 205 -10.16 11.79 -24.50
CA ASP A 205 -10.22 13.19 -24.07
C ASP A 205 -11.66 13.76 -24.14
N LEU A 206 -12.49 13.28 -25.02
CA LEU A 206 -13.90 13.70 -25.08
C LEU A 206 -14.69 13.19 -23.88
N PHE A 207 -14.38 12.01 -23.38
CA PHE A 207 -14.97 11.52 -22.13
C PHE A 207 -14.61 12.45 -20.96
N PHE A 208 -13.33 12.81 -20.79
CA PHE A 208 -12.90 13.71 -19.73
C PHE A 208 -13.52 15.10 -19.85
N LYS A 209 -13.66 15.63 -21.07
CA LYS A 209 -14.37 16.90 -21.32
C LYS A 209 -15.85 16.81 -20.95
N ALA A 210 -16.50 15.67 -21.25
CA ALA A 210 -17.92 15.48 -20.98
C ALA A 210 -18.25 15.45 -19.49
N VAL A 211 -17.33 14.95 -18.65
CA VAL A 211 -17.53 14.89 -17.18
C VAL A 211 -16.94 16.09 -16.44
N GLU A 212 -16.17 16.95 -17.13
CA GLU A 212 -15.43 18.07 -16.54
C GLU A 212 -16.31 18.99 -15.70
N GLY A 213 -15.87 19.27 -14.47
CA GLY A 213 -16.56 20.12 -13.51
C GLY A 213 -17.88 19.56 -12.96
N SER A 214 -18.26 18.33 -13.36
CA SER A 214 -19.41 17.63 -12.79
C SER A 214 -19.03 16.84 -11.54
N SER A 215 -20.02 16.26 -10.85
CA SER A 215 -19.80 15.33 -9.72
C SER A 215 -19.10 14.02 -10.12
N LEU A 216 -19.00 13.73 -11.41
CA LEU A 216 -18.29 12.57 -11.96
C LEU A 216 -16.84 12.86 -12.34
N ASP A 217 -16.39 14.11 -12.24
CA ASP A 217 -15.03 14.52 -12.52
C ASP A 217 -14.11 14.21 -11.33
N LEU A 218 -13.44 13.06 -11.40
CA LEU A 218 -12.53 12.60 -10.37
C LEU A 218 -11.08 12.93 -10.79
N PRO A 219 -10.36 13.84 -10.09
CA PRO A 219 -8.99 14.23 -10.46
C PRO A 219 -8.02 13.03 -10.55
N TYR A 220 -8.16 12.05 -9.64
CA TYR A 220 -7.34 10.85 -9.66
C TYR A 220 -7.60 9.98 -10.90
N LEU A 221 -8.87 9.81 -11.27
CA LEU A 221 -9.25 9.08 -12.50
C LEU A 221 -8.71 9.80 -13.74
N ARG A 222 -8.80 11.13 -13.78
CA ARG A 222 -8.26 11.93 -14.89
C ARG A 222 -6.75 11.68 -15.06
N THR A 223 -5.98 11.72 -13.97
CA THR A 223 -4.54 11.42 -13.98
C THR A 223 -4.26 10.02 -14.51
N LYS A 224 -4.94 9.00 -13.98
CA LYS A 224 -4.72 7.60 -14.39
C LYS A 224 -5.21 7.33 -15.81
N GLY A 225 -6.37 7.85 -16.18
CA GLY A 225 -6.92 7.69 -17.51
C GLY A 225 -6.12 8.40 -18.60
N SER A 226 -5.54 9.57 -18.32
CA SER A 226 -4.60 10.22 -19.25
C SER A 226 -3.34 9.36 -19.45
N ALA A 227 -2.81 8.73 -18.40
CA ALA A 227 -1.70 7.78 -18.51
C ALA A 227 -2.08 6.55 -19.35
N MET A 228 -3.29 6.02 -19.19
CA MET A 228 -3.84 4.92 -20.00
C MET A 228 -3.92 5.29 -21.49
N ALA A 229 -4.50 6.45 -21.80
CA ALA A 229 -4.63 6.95 -23.17
C ALA A 229 -3.26 7.19 -23.83
N ALA A 230 -2.31 7.74 -23.06
CA ALA A 230 -0.94 7.99 -23.53
C ALA A 230 -0.04 6.74 -23.53
N ARG A 231 -0.47 5.63 -22.94
CA ARG A 231 0.38 4.43 -22.71
C ARG A 231 1.65 4.75 -21.92
N ASP A 232 1.61 5.75 -21.04
CA ASP A 232 2.71 6.10 -20.13
C ASP A 232 2.46 5.50 -18.73
N PHE A 233 3.08 4.36 -18.47
CA PHE A 233 2.91 3.59 -17.24
C PHE A 233 4.09 3.73 -16.27
N LYS A 234 4.74 4.90 -16.24
CA LYS A 234 5.78 5.19 -15.26
C LYS A 234 5.23 5.08 -13.83
N PRO A 235 5.84 4.27 -12.95
CA PRO A 235 5.23 3.95 -11.67
C PRO A 235 5.21 5.14 -10.71
N SER A 236 4.00 5.52 -10.30
CA SER A 236 3.71 6.34 -9.11
C SER A 236 3.09 5.49 -8.00
N PHE A 237 2.37 4.44 -8.38
CA PHE A 237 1.86 3.35 -7.57
C PHE A 237 1.88 2.08 -8.42
N ARG A 238 2.71 1.11 -8.08
CA ARG A 238 2.91 -0.10 -8.90
C ARG A 238 1.68 -0.98 -8.93
N LEU A 239 1.42 -1.61 -10.07
CA LEU A 239 0.31 -2.55 -10.24
C LEU A 239 0.44 -3.76 -9.32
N SER A 240 1.64 -4.28 -9.06
CA SER A 240 1.87 -5.36 -8.09
C SER A 240 1.45 -4.98 -6.65
N LEU A 241 1.63 -3.71 -6.26
CA LEU A 241 1.18 -3.24 -4.95
C LEU A 241 -0.34 -3.01 -4.93
N ALA A 242 -0.95 -2.57 -6.04
CA ALA A 242 -2.39 -2.47 -6.18
C ALA A 242 -3.06 -3.86 -6.08
N ALA A 243 -2.50 -4.87 -6.75
CA ALA A 243 -2.94 -6.26 -6.65
C ALA A 243 -2.84 -6.81 -5.22
N LYS A 244 -1.70 -6.54 -4.53
CA LYS A 244 -1.55 -6.86 -3.11
C LYS A 244 -2.64 -6.17 -2.26
N ASP A 245 -2.87 -4.88 -2.47
CA ASP A 245 -3.88 -4.13 -1.71
C ASP A 245 -5.31 -4.66 -1.99
N ALA A 246 -5.59 -5.11 -3.22
CA ALA A 246 -6.85 -5.77 -3.56
C ALA A 246 -7.02 -7.10 -2.79
N THR A 247 -5.94 -7.88 -2.64
CA THR A 247 -5.97 -9.09 -1.81
C THR A 247 -6.31 -8.76 -0.35
N LEU A 248 -5.73 -7.69 0.22
CA LEU A 248 -6.02 -7.28 1.60
C LEU A 248 -7.49 -6.86 1.78
N VAL A 249 -8.10 -6.21 0.78
CA VAL A 249 -9.54 -5.89 0.80
C VAL A 249 -10.39 -7.16 0.78
N ALA A 250 -10.08 -8.10 -0.12
CA ALA A 250 -10.80 -9.36 -0.23
C ALA A 250 -10.68 -10.23 1.05
N GLU A 251 -9.48 -10.27 1.65
CA GLU A 251 -9.24 -10.96 2.93
C GLU A 251 -10.07 -10.33 4.06
N SER A 252 -10.10 -9.00 4.14
CA SER A 252 -10.88 -8.30 5.15
C SER A 252 -12.39 -8.52 4.96
N ALA A 253 -12.89 -8.48 3.72
CA ALA A 253 -14.28 -8.80 3.42
C ALA A 253 -14.64 -10.22 3.88
N LEU A 254 -13.78 -11.21 3.62
CA LEU A 254 -13.99 -12.59 4.03
C LEU A 254 -14.03 -12.73 5.56
N VAL A 255 -13.11 -12.09 6.28
CA VAL A 255 -13.03 -12.13 7.76
C VAL A 255 -14.30 -11.55 8.39
N HIS A 256 -14.84 -10.50 7.79
CA HIS A 256 -16.04 -9.81 8.28
C HIS A 256 -17.35 -10.34 7.68
N GLY A 257 -17.31 -11.45 6.92
CA GLY A 257 -18.50 -12.12 6.36
C GLY A 257 -19.21 -11.30 5.27
N LEU A 258 -18.49 -10.41 4.59
CA LEU A 258 -19.04 -9.60 3.51
C LEU A 258 -18.91 -10.31 2.16
N ASP A 259 -19.90 -10.13 1.28
CA ASP A 259 -19.89 -10.59 -0.11
C ASP A 259 -19.77 -9.37 -1.04
N LEU A 260 -18.63 -9.24 -1.70
CA LEU A 260 -18.29 -8.10 -2.57
C LEU A 260 -18.00 -8.55 -4.00
N PRO A 261 -19.00 -9.09 -4.74
CA PRO A 261 -18.76 -9.76 -6.03
C PRO A 261 -18.18 -8.84 -7.11
N LEU A 262 -18.47 -7.55 -7.09
CA LEU A 262 -17.84 -6.58 -7.98
C LEU A 262 -16.35 -6.45 -7.66
N PHE A 263 -16.02 -6.35 -6.38
CA PHE A 263 -14.63 -6.20 -5.96
C PHE A 263 -13.80 -7.47 -6.17
N ASP A 264 -14.41 -8.65 -6.02
CA ASP A 264 -13.76 -9.93 -6.36
C ASP A 264 -13.28 -9.94 -7.81
N THR A 265 -14.13 -9.45 -8.75
CA THR A 265 -13.76 -9.33 -10.16
C THR A 265 -12.61 -8.33 -10.37
N ILE A 266 -12.65 -7.19 -9.68
CA ILE A 266 -11.58 -6.18 -9.72
C ILE A 266 -10.27 -6.78 -9.22
N ALA A 267 -10.30 -7.48 -8.09
CA ALA A 267 -9.11 -8.12 -7.52
C ALA A 267 -8.49 -9.17 -8.47
N GLU A 268 -9.33 -10.01 -9.11
CA GLU A 268 -8.87 -10.97 -10.12
C GLU A 268 -8.15 -10.26 -11.27
N ARG A 269 -8.71 -9.18 -11.81
CA ARG A 269 -8.12 -8.42 -12.93
C ARG A 269 -6.78 -7.79 -12.56
N LEU A 270 -6.69 -7.21 -11.36
CA LEU A 270 -5.44 -6.63 -10.86
C LEU A 270 -4.36 -7.68 -10.66
N LEU A 271 -4.71 -8.86 -10.15
CA LEU A 271 -3.80 -9.99 -10.00
C LEU A 271 -3.31 -10.49 -11.36
N ASP A 272 -4.21 -10.66 -12.32
CA ASP A 272 -3.85 -11.09 -13.69
C ASP A 272 -2.93 -10.05 -14.36
N GLY A 273 -3.27 -8.77 -14.30
CA GLY A 273 -2.45 -7.69 -14.87
C GLY A 273 -1.06 -7.58 -14.21
N ALA A 274 -0.97 -7.85 -12.92
CA ALA A 274 0.29 -7.78 -12.20
C ALA A 274 1.28 -8.90 -12.58
N LEU A 275 0.83 -9.99 -13.21
CA LEU A 275 1.72 -11.05 -13.70
C LEU A 275 2.65 -10.55 -14.81
N GLU A 276 2.16 -9.67 -15.67
CA GLU A 276 2.91 -9.16 -16.84
C GLU A 276 3.41 -7.72 -16.61
N HIS A 277 2.64 -6.89 -15.91
CA HIS A 277 2.85 -5.45 -15.77
C HIS A 277 3.08 -4.99 -14.31
N GLY A 278 3.46 -5.91 -13.42
CA GLY A 278 3.55 -5.66 -11.99
C GLY A 278 4.48 -4.52 -11.57
N ASP A 279 5.54 -4.26 -12.31
CA ASP A 279 6.50 -3.18 -12.04
C ASP A 279 6.08 -1.83 -12.64
N GLU A 280 5.09 -1.81 -13.53
CA GLU A 280 4.52 -0.61 -14.11
C GLU A 280 3.54 0.08 -13.16
N ASP A 281 3.07 1.27 -13.55
CA ASP A 281 2.05 1.98 -12.79
C ASP A 281 0.72 1.22 -12.76
N PHE A 282 -0.06 1.43 -11.73
CA PHE A 282 -1.40 0.86 -11.56
C PHE A 282 -2.31 1.09 -12.79
N SER A 283 -2.14 2.20 -13.51
CA SER A 283 -2.87 2.45 -14.76
C SER A 283 -2.60 1.41 -15.86
N ALA A 284 -1.52 0.61 -15.76
CA ALA A 284 -1.25 -0.50 -16.68
C ALA A 284 -2.31 -1.62 -16.61
N THR A 285 -3.16 -1.66 -15.57
CA THR A 285 -4.34 -2.54 -15.54
C THR A 285 -5.23 -2.36 -16.78
N TYR A 286 -5.23 -1.18 -17.41
CA TYR A 286 -5.89 -0.92 -18.69
C TYR A 286 -5.54 -1.96 -19.77
N LEU A 287 -4.31 -2.49 -19.77
CA LEU A 287 -3.85 -3.47 -20.77
C LEU A 287 -4.63 -4.79 -20.68
N THR A 288 -5.22 -5.10 -19.54
CA THR A 288 -6.11 -6.27 -19.38
C THR A 288 -7.47 -6.08 -20.08
N SER A 289 -7.87 -4.83 -20.40
CA SER A 289 -9.11 -4.48 -21.11
C SER A 289 -8.93 -4.38 -22.63
N THR A 290 -7.68 -4.37 -23.10
CA THR A 290 -7.35 -4.27 -24.54
C THR A 290 -6.57 -5.50 -24.98
N PRO A 291 -7.24 -6.66 -25.15
CA PRO A 291 -6.58 -7.86 -25.64
C PRO A 291 -5.97 -7.60 -27.01
N ASP A 292 -4.81 -8.23 -27.25
CA ASP A 292 -4.04 -8.05 -28.49
C ASP A 292 -4.96 -8.19 -29.73
N ARG A 293 -5.10 -7.13 -30.51
CA ARG A 293 -5.96 -7.12 -31.70
C ARG A 293 -5.59 -8.23 -32.70
N ALA A 294 -4.34 -8.72 -32.68
CA ALA A 294 -3.90 -9.84 -33.49
C ALA A 294 -4.56 -11.16 -33.04
N ALA A 295 -4.79 -11.35 -31.73
CA ALA A 295 -5.53 -12.52 -31.23
C ALA A 295 -7.03 -12.47 -31.56
N LEU A 296 -7.62 -11.27 -31.67
CA LEU A 296 -9.02 -11.09 -32.03
C LEU A 296 -9.29 -11.16 -33.56
N SER A 297 -8.32 -10.82 -34.40
CA SER A 297 -8.48 -10.93 -35.86
C SER A 297 -8.65 -12.38 -36.32
N GLY A 298 -7.95 -13.33 -35.69
CA GLY A 298 -8.14 -14.77 -35.95
C GLY A 298 -9.48 -15.33 -35.46
N LEU A 299 -10.11 -14.71 -34.46
CA LEU A 299 -11.44 -15.08 -33.95
C LEU A 299 -12.58 -14.46 -34.79
N ALA A 300 -12.36 -13.27 -35.35
CA ALA A 300 -13.34 -12.58 -36.20
C ALA A 300 -13.55 -13.30 -37.56
N GLU A 301 -12.54 -13.97 -38.09
CA GLU A 301 -12.64 -14.80 -39.29
C GLU A 301 -13.36 -16.14 -39.02
N ILE A 302 -13.39 -16.62 -37.75
CA ILE A 302 -14.08 -17.86 -37.35
C ILE A 302 -15.54 -17.58 -36.95
N ALA A 303 -15.85 -16.36 -36.53
CA ALA A 303 -17.19 -15.95 -36.14
C ALA A 303 -17.95 -15.42 -37.36
N GLY A 304 -18.63 -16.32 -38.06
CA GLY A 304 -19.78 -15.94 -38.94
C GLY A 304 -20.82 -15.13 -38.13
N PRO A 305 -21.91 -14.64 -38.78
CA PRO A 305 -22.80 -13.63 -38.18
C PRO A 305 -23.19 -13.97 -36.74
N ARG A 306 -22.95 -13.03 -35.80
CA ARG A 306 -23.03 -13.19 -34.36
C ARG A 306 -24.34 -13.82 -33.90
N ARG A 307 -24.28 -15.05 -33.40
CA ARG A 307 -25.35 -15.62 -32.61
C ARG A 307 -25.38 -14.90 -31.25
N PRO A 308 -26.55 -14.65 -30.66
CA PRO A 308 -26.63 -14.05 -29.30
C PRO A 308 -25.86 -14.90 -28.32
N CYS A 309 -25.08 -14.24 -27.50
CA CYS A 309 -24.22 -14.83 -26.45
C CYS A 309 -25.03 -15.79 -25.55
N PRO A 310 -24.63 -17.04 -25.37
CA PRO A 310 -25.25 -17.87 -24.34
C PRO A 310 -24.95 -17.25 -22.97
N SER A 311 -26.00 -17.14 -22.15
CA SER A 311 -25.95 -16.59 -20.80
C SER A 311 -24.77 -17.11 -19.98
N ALA A 312 -24.17 -16.25 -19.17
CA ALA A 312 -23.02 -16.46 -18.28
C ALA A 312 -23.19 -17.53 -17.18
N ALA A 313 -24.07 -18.52 -17.39
CA ALA A 313 -24.46 -19.55 -16.42
C ALA A 313 -23.48 -20.73 -16.27
N ALA A 314 -22.29 -20.72 -16.90
CA ALA A 314 -21.39 -21.87 -16.90
C ALA A 314 -19.98 -21.64 -16.36
N ARG A 315 -19.72 -20.56 -15.62
CA ARG A 315 -18.46 -20.42 -14.88
C ARG A 315 -18.68 -20.73 -13.42
N GLN A 316 -18.28 -21.95 -13.00
CA GLN A 316 -18.49 -22.45 -11.64
C GLN A 316 -17.78 -21.59 -10.58
N PRO A 317 -18.49 -20.96 -9.62
CA PRO A 317 -17.90 -20.15 -8.55
C PRO A 317 -17.03 -20.96 -7.56
N ALA A 318 -17.20 -22.29 -7.54
CA ALA A 318 -16.61 -23.15 -6.51
C ALA A 318 -15.09 -23.39 -6.66
N LEU A 319 -14.54 -23.38 -7.88
CA LEU A 319 -13.10 -23.58 -8.10
C LEU A 319 -12.29 -22.30 -7.80
N ARG A 320 -12.88 -21.13 -8.02
CA ARG A 320 -12.25 -19.83 -7.78
C ARG A 320 -12.13 -19.52 -6.28
N LYS A 321 -13.16 -19.80 -5.47
CA LYS A 321 -13.09 -19.69 -4.00
C LYS A 321 -12.01 -20.60 -3.38
N ARG A 322 -11.63 -21.69 -4.06
CA ARG A 322 -10.59 -22.62 -3.59
C ARG A 322 -9.18 -22.08 -3.85
N ALA A 323 -8.94 -21.37 -4.95
CA ALA A 323 -7.64 -20.73 -5.26
C ALA A 323 -7.35 -19.53 -4.33
N LEU A 324 -8.34 -18.68 -4.09
CA LEU A 324 -8.25 -17.61 -3.08
C LEU A 324 -8.00 -18.17 -1.67
N ARG A 325 -8.70 -19.26 -1.28
CA ARG A 325 -8.48 -19.93 0.02
C ARG A 325 -7.09 -20.55 0.15
N GLN A 326 -6.47 -21.01 -0.94
CA GLN A 326 -5.10 -21.54 -0.93
C GLN A 326 -4.04 -20.44 -0.85
N ALA A 327 -4.25 -19.27 -1.45
CA ALA A 327 -3.38 -18.11 -1.32
C ALA A 327 -3.40 -17.54 0.13
N VAL A 328 -4.57 -17.56 0.78
CA VAL A 328 -4.76 -17.10 2.17
C VAL A 328 -4.15 -18.08 3.20
N SER A 329 -3.99 -19.38 2.89
CA SER A 329 -3.52 -20.38 3.86
C SER A 329 -2.00 -20.52 3.96
N GLN A 330 -1.21 -19.98 3.04
CA GLN A 330 0.25 -20.14 3.06
C GLN A 330 1.04 -19.20 4.00
N PRO A 331 0.64 -17.97 4.31
CA PRO A 331 1.39 -17.13 5.26
C PRO A 331 1.28 -17.59 6.72
N ALA A 332 0.15 -18.23 7.11
CA ALA A 332 -0.10 -18.60 8.50
C ALA A 332 0.79 -19.73 9.04
N ALA A 333 1.35 -20.57 8.19
CA ALA A 333 2.20 -21.69 8.62
C ALA A 333 3.63 -21.26 9.01
N SER A 334 4.17 -20.21 8.41
CA SER A 334 5.47 -19.63 8.79
C SER A 334 5.38 -18.80 10.08
N LEU A 335 4.25 -18.14 10.33
CA LEU A 335 4.03 -17.30 11.51
C LEU A 335 3.83 -18.12 12.79
N ARG A 336 3.24 -19.33 12.72
CA ARG A 336 3.09 -20.21 13.90
C ARG A 336 4.43 -20.75 14.42
N ARG A 337 5.45 -20.88 13.59
CA ARG A 337 6.79 -21.33 14.03
C ARG A 337 7.54 -20.29 14.84
N ALA A 338 7.33 -18.99 14.55
CA ALA A 338 7.95 -17.91 15.33
C ALA A 338 7.33 -17.75 16.73
N ALA A 339 6.02 -17.91 16.87
CA ALA A 339 5.34 -17.82 18.15
C ALA A 339 5.70 -18.98 19.13
N THR A 340 5.98 -20.19 18.59
CA THR A 340 6.33 -21.34 19.42
C THR A 340 7.78 -21.32 19.88
N ALA A 341 8.68 -20.65 19.15
CA ALA A 341 10.08 -20.52 19.52
C ALA A 341 10.32 -19.49 20.67
N ALA A 342 9.39 -18.57 20.89
CA ALA A 342 9.46 -17.58 21.96
C ALA A 342 8.95 -18.09 23.32
N GLY A 343 8.24 -19.22 23.35
CA GLY A 343 7.59 -19.78 24.57
C GLY A 343 8.41 -20.79 25.39
N THR A 344 9.62 -21.18 24.96
CA THR A 344 10.39 -22.26 25.62
C THR A 344 11.76 -21.85 26.15
N ARG A 345 11.91 -20.65 26.68
CA ARG A 345 13.05 -20.32 27.56
C ARG A 345 12.50 -19.64 28.82
N ARG A 346 12.23 -20.46 29.82
CA ARG A 346 12.30 -20.09 31.24
C ARG A 346 13.51 -20.79 31.85
#